data_c4b34cc4b5ad8014785b194e73d3cdb8
#
_entry.id   c4b34cc4b5ad8014785b194e73d3cdb8
#
_cell.length_a   1.000
_cell.length_b   1.000
_cell.length_c   1.000
_cell.angle_alpha   90.00
_cell.angle_beta   90.00
_cell.angle_gamma   90.00
#
_symmetry.space_group_name_H-M   'P 1'
#
loop_
_entity.id
_entity.type
_entity.pdbx_description
1 polymer ?
#
loop_
_entity_poly.entity_id
_entity_poly.type
_entity_poly.pdbx_seq_one_letter_code
_entity_poly.pdbx_strand_id
1 'polypeptide(L)'
;PLTIQNGGPIIMVQVENEYGSYGINKKYVSEIRDIVKASGFDKVTLFQCDWASNFEHNGLDDLVWTMNFGTGANIDEQFRRLKQLRPEAPLMCSEFWSGWFDKWGARHETRPAKDMVEGIDEMLRKGISFSLYMTHGGTSFGHWAGANSPGFAPDVTSYDYDAPINEYGMPTPKFFALRNTMAKYSGKLPDVPKPAAPVSTIPKLTLAEFSPLIYSLTIPTLSRDTKTFEEMDMGWGVMVYATILPEIATRSRLSLNDGHDYAQIFIDDKPIGVIDRVKNEKTLMLPPVKKGQRLTILVEAMGRINFGRAIKDFKGITESVTIDAEIDGHEATYNLKNWAIMPIPDGYQDARRAFDKLDETHCFAPVRLPKQNIGYYRGYFDLKKTGDTFLNLEQWGKGQ
;
A
#
# COMPACT_ATOMS: atom_id res chain seq x y z
N PRO A 1 -22.13 -18.12 17.65
CA PRO A 1 -23.41 -17.43 17.42
C PRO A 1 -23.45 -16.69 16.08
N LEU A 2 -22.29 -16.37 15.44
CA LEU A 2 -22.27 -15.56 14.22
C LEU A 2 -22.43 -16.38 12.92
N THR A 3 -22.26 -17.69 12.95
CA THR A 3 -22.37 -18.55 11.77
C THR A 3 -23.83 -18.90 11.46
N ILE A 4 -24.12 -19.18 10.19
CA ILE A 4 -25.48 -19.46 9.69
C ILE A 4 -26.15 -20.64 10.44
N GLN A 5 -25.39 -21.67 10.82
CA GLN A 5 -25.88 -22.84 11.57
C GLN A 5 -26.39 -22.45 12.98
N ASN A 6 -25.93 -21.33 13.49
CA ASN A 6 -26.33 -20.78 14.80
C ASN A 6 -27.26 -19.57 14.67
N GLY A 7 -27.84 -19.34 13.45
CA GLY A 7 -28.74 -18.23 13.17
C GLY A 7 -28.02 -16.88 12.91
N GLY A 8 -26.70 -16.90 12.73
CA GLY A 8 -25.91 -15.70 12.44
C GLY A 8 -25.80 -15.41 10.93
N PRO A 9 -25.18 -14.28 10.56
CA PRO A 9 -25.11 -13.81 9.18
C PRO A 9 -23.94 -14.41 8.35
N ILE A 10 -22.99 -15.11 8.97
CA ILE A 10 -21.83 -15.67 8.25
C ILE A 10 -22.27 -16.94 7.53
N ILE A 11 -22.32 -16.89 6.20
CA ILE A 11 -22.77 -17.99 5.34
C ILE A 11 -21.61 -18.82 4.76
N MET A 12 -20.46 -18.21 4.53
CA MET A 12 -19.27 -18.86 3.98
C MET A 12 -18.00 -18.23 4.58
N VAL A 13 -16.92 -19.01 4.63
CA VAL A 13 -15.60 -18.53 5.08
C VAL A 13 -14.53 -18.96 4.06
N GLN A 14 -13.71 -17.98 3.66
CA GLN A 14 -12.62 -18.20 2.72
C GLN A 14 -11.40 -18.78 3.39
N VAL A 15 -10.81 -19.77 2.74
CA VAL A 15 -9.54 -20.39 3.14
C VAL A 15 -8.44 -19.87 2.24
N GLU A 16 -7.56 -19.02 2.76
CA GLU A 16 -6.49 -18.36 2.03
C GLU A 16 -7.01 -17.42 0.91
N ASN A 17 -6.16 -16.76 0.15
CA ASN A 17 -6.54 -15.89 -0.96
C ASN A 17 -5.59 -16.04 -2.14
N GLU A 18 -6.07 -16.56 -3.28
CA GLU A 18 -5.34 -16.65 -4.55
C GLU A 18 -3.93 -17.24 -4.42
N TYR A 19 -3.78 -18.23 -3.55
CA TYR A 19 -2.47 -18.82 -3.23
C TYR A 19 -1.76 -19.38 -4.46
N GLY A 20 -2.47 -19.83 -5.48
CA GLY A 20 -1.90 -20.32 -6.72
C GLY A 20 -1.06 -19.30 -7.49
N SER A 21 -1.22 -18.00 -7.19
CA SER A 21 -0.35 -16.94 -7.70
C SER A 21 1.02 -16.91 -7.04
N TYR A 22 1.17 -17.54 -5.88
CA TYR A 22 2.39 -17.54 -5.05
C TYR A 22 3.10 -18.89 -5.02
N GLY A 23 2.33 -19.97 -4.93
CA GLY A 23 2.89 -21.30 -4.75
C GLY A 23 1.92 -22.42 -5.05
N ILE A 24 2.41 -23.67 -4.87
CA ILE A 24 1.68 -24.90 -5.16
C ILE A 24 1.69 -25.87 -3.96
N ASN A 25 1.92 -25.38 -2.75
CA ASN A 25 1.99 -26.22 -1.55
C ASN A 25 0.61 -26.54 -1.01
N LYS A 26 0.00 -27.62 -1.50
CA LYS A 26 -1.31 -28.10 -1.07
C LYS A 26 -1.38 -28.41 0.43
N LYS A 27 -0.26 -28.82 1.05
CA LYS A 27 -0.17 -29.06 2.50
C LYS A 27 -0.40 -27.77 3.28
N TYR A 28 0.23 -26.67 2.86
CA TYR A 28 0.03 -25.36 3.46
C TYR A 28 -1.45 -24.94 3.45
N VAL A 29 -2.11 -25.04 2.30
CA VAL A 29 -3.53 -24.69 2.19
C VAL A 29 -4.40 -25.61 3.07
N SER A 30 -4.06 -26.91 3.18
CA SER A 30 -4.75 -27.83 4.05
C SER A 30 -4.60 -27.44 5.52
N GLU A 31 -3.42 -27.02 5.95
CA GLU A 31 -3.17 -26.57 7.33
C GLU A 31 -3.98 -25.29 7.66
N ILE A 32 -4.05 -24.32 6.73
CA ILE A 32 -4.90 -23.13 6.89
C ILE A 32 -6.38 -23.52 7.03
N ARG A 33 -6.90 -24.44 6.18
CA ARG A 33 -8.27 -24.95 6.28
C ARG A 33 -8.51 -25.60 7.66
N ASP A 34 -7.59 -26.40 8.14
CA ASP A 34 -7.73 -27.12 9.42
C ASP A 34 -7.71 -26.14 10.60
N ILE A 35 -6.91 -25.09 10.54
CA ILE A 35 -6.92 -23.98 11.51
C ILE A 35 -8.28 -23.26 11.49
N VAL A 36 -8.81 -22.95 10.30
CA VAL A 36 -10.14 -22.33 10.17
C VAL A 36 -11.22 -23.20 10.79
N LYS A 37 -11.22 -24.52 10.51
CA LYS A 37 -12.15 -25.47 11.14
C LYS A 37 -11.99 -25.50 12.65
N ALA A 38 -10.76 -25.60 13.16
CA ALA A 38 -10.47 -25.62 14.60
C ALA A 38 -10.86 -24.31 15.31
N SER A 39 -10.93 -23.21 14.59
CA SER A 39 -11.36 -21.90 15.09
C SER A 39 -12.89 -21.76 15.21
N GLY A 40 -13.65 -22.82 14.95
CA GLY A 40 -15.11 -22.85 15.11
C GLY A 40 -15.92 -22.63 13.83
N PHE A 41 -15.28 -22.72 12.66
CA PHE A 41 -15.93 -22.61 11.35
C PHE A 41 -16.08 -23.98 10.65
N ASP A 42 -16.07 -25.08 11.42
CA ASP A 42 -16.16 -26.44 10.92
C ASP A 42 -17.51 -26.79 10.28
N LYS A 43 -18.58 -26.03 10.61
CA LYS A 43 -19.94 -26.25 10.12
C LYS A 43 -20.38 -25.22 9.08
N VAL A 44 -19.55 -24.24 8.76
CA VAL A 44 -19.82 -23.24 7.73
C VAL A 44 -19.25 -23.74 6.40
N THR A 45 -19.88 -23.39 5.29
CA THR A 45 -19.32 -23.67 3.97
C THR A 45 -17.97 -22.96 3.82
N LEU A 46 -16.93 -23.74 3.60
CA LEU A 46 -15.60 -23.20 3.33
C LEU A 46 -15.37 -23.15 1.81
N PHE A 47 -14.71 -22.09 1.36
CA PHE A 47 -14.37 -21.91 -0.04
C PHE A 47 -12.94 -21.44 -0.24
N GLN A 48 -12.44 -21.69 -1.43
CA GLN A 48 -11.13 -21.27 -1.94
C GLN A 48 -11.36 -20.44 -3.19
N CYS A 49 -10.74 -19.27 -3.28
CA CYS A 49 -10.76 -18.47 -4.50
C CYS A 49 -9.41 -18.53 -5.21
N ASP A 50 -9.45 -18.62 -6.52
CA ASP A 50 -8.27 -18.55 -7.37
C ASP A 50 -8.70 -18.40 -8.85
N TRP A 51 -7.73 -18.37 -9.74
CA TRP A 51 -7.97 -18.58 -11.16
C TRP A 51 -8.08 -20.08 -11.46
N ALA A 52 -8.90 -20.42 -12.42
CA ALA A 52 -9.23 -21.83 -12.70
C ALA A 52 -8.00 -22.74 -12.93
N SER A 53 -6.95 -22.22 -13.57
CA SER A 53 -5.69 -22.95 -13.79
C SER A 53 -4.93 -23.28 -12.51
N ASN A 54 -5.13 -22.54 -11.43
CA ASN A 54 -4.37 -22.70 -10.19
C ASN A 54 -4.95 -23.82 -9.32
N PHE A 55 -6.24 -24.14 -9.46
CA PHE A 55 -6.87 -25.19 -8.66
C PHE A 55 -6.36 -26.60 -8.94
N GLU A 56 -5.77 -26.85 -10.10
CA GLU A 56 -5.20 -28.18 -10.41
C GLU A 56 -4.10 -28.58 -9.42
N HIS A 57 -3.41 -27.62 -8.85
CA HIS A 57 -2.30 -27.87 -7.95
C HIS A 57 -2.62 -27.60 -6.47
N ASN A 58 -3.51 -26.65 -6.21
CA ASN A 58 -3.78 -26.16 -4.85
C ASN A 58 -5.18 -26.45 -4.34
N GLY A 59 -6.12 -26.81 -5.22
CA GLY A 59 -7.51 -27.01 -4.86
C GLY A 59 -7.69 -28.15 -3.85
N LEU A 60 -8.44 -27.90 -2.78
CA LEU A 60 -8.87 -28.89 -1.81
C LEU A 60 -10.27 -29.41 -2.19
N ASP A 61 -10.45 -30.74 -2.17
CA ASP A 61 -11.67 -31.35 -2.70
C ASP A 61 -12.88 -31.11 -1.81
N ASP A 62 -12.68 -30.83 -0.54
CA ASP A 62 -13.72 -30.54 0.44
C ASP A 62 -14.12 -29.05 0.51
N LEU A 63 -13.52 -28.21 -0.33
CA LEU A 63 -13.87 -26.80 -0.42
C LEU A 63 -14.65 -26.48 -1.70
N VAL A 64 -15.48 -25.44 -1.65
CA VAL A 64 -16.07 -24.83 -2.84
C VAL A 64 -14.98 -24.02 -3.56
N TRP A 65 -14.83 -24.21 -4.87
CA TRP A 65 -13.89 -23.43 -5.66
C TRP A 65 -14.60 -22.27 -6.35
N THR A 66 -14.12 -21.07 -6.15
CA THR A 66 -14.70 -19.84 -6.70
C THR A 66 -13.67 -19.10 -7.56
N MET A 67 -14.15 -18.38 -8.57
CA MET A 67 -13.30 -17.66 -9.53
C MET A 67 -13.24 -16.19 -9.18
N ASN A 68 -12.08 -15.56 -9.43
CA ASN A 68 -11.88 -14.11 -9.34
C ASN A 68 -11.61 -13.55 -10.73
N PHE A 69 -12.37 -12.54 -11.15
CA PHE A 69 -12.18 -11.83 -12.41
C PHE A 69 -12.90 -10.48 -12.41
N GLY A 70 -12.53 -9.59 -13.33
CA GLY A 70 -13.09 -8.25 -13.42
C GLY A 70 -14.05 -8.03 -14.59
N THR A 71 -14.48 -6.79 -14.72
CA THR A 71 -15.30 -6.30 -15.82
C THR A 71 -14.66 -6.60 -17.19
N GLY A 72 -15.48 -6.95 -18.17
CA GLY A 72 -15.04 -7.29 -19.52
C GLY A 72 -14.48 -8.72 -19.68
N ALA A 73 -14.42 -9.52 -18.61
CA ALA A 73 -14.01 -10.92 -18.72
C ALA A 73 -15.04 -11.75 -19.49
N ASN A 74 -14.58 -12.73 -20.27
CA ASN A 74 -15.44 -13.73 -20.85
C ASN A 74 -15.84 -14.74 -19.77
N ILE A 75 -17.05 -14.65 -19.25
CA ILE A 75 -17.53 -15.42 -18.10
C ILE A 75 -17.52 -16.94 -18.37
N ASP A 76 -17.90 -17.37 -19.55
CA ASP A 76 -17.88 -18.80 -19.91
C ASP A 76 -16.46 -19.36 -19.90
N GLU A 77 -15.49 -18.59 -20.36
CA GLU A 77 -14.09 -18.97 -20.34
C GLU A 77 -13.54 -19.07 -18.91
N GLN A 78 -13.91 -18.12 -18.01
CA GLN A 78 -13.49 -18.15 -16.62
C GLN A 78 -13.96 -19.43 -15.90
N PHE A 79 -15.14 -19.94 -16.22
CA PHE A 79 -15.68 -21.15 -15.60
C PHE A 79 -15.43 -22.44 -16.40
N ARG A 80 -14.91 -22.35 -17.62
CA ARG A 80 -14.72 -23.51 -18.50
C ARG A 80 -13.87 -24.60 -17.82
N ARG A 81 -12.75 -24.23 -17.23
CA ARG A 81 -11.84 -25.18 -16.59
C ARG A 81 -12.44 -25.78 -15.31
N LEU A 82 -13.14 -24.97 -14.50
CA LEU A 82 -13.86 -25.47 -13.33
C LEU A 82 -14.89 -26.53 -13.72
N LYS A 83 -15.70 -26.27 -14.75
CA LYS A 83 -16.69 -27.21 -15.25
C LYS A 83 -16.08 -28.51 -15.76
N GLN A 84 -14.87 -28.48 -16.31
CA GLN A 84 -14.16 -29.69 -16.74
C GLN A 84 -13.67 -30.52 -15.54
N LEU A 85 -13.16 -29.87 -14.51
CA LEU A 85 -12.61 -30.54 -13.33
C LEU A 85 -13.70 -30.98 -12.34
N ARG A 86 -14.76 -30.17 -12.22
CA ARG A 86 -15.88 -30.37 -11.29
C ARG A 86 -17.21 -30.00 -11.97
N PRO A 87 -17.79 -30.89 -12.79
CA PRO A 87 -18.99 -30.56 -13.57
C PRO A 87 -20.20 -30.12 -12.73
N GLU A 88 -20.33 -30.66 -11.51
CA GLU A 88 -21.44 -30.39 -10.60
C GLU A 88 -21.15 -29.27 -9.58
N ALA A 89 -19.99 -28.61 -9.70
CA ALA A 89 -19.65 -27.52 -8.76
C ALA A 89 -20.57 -26.32 -8.91
N PRO A 90 -20.98 -25.68 -7.81
CA PRO A 90 -21.67 -24.42 -7.90
C PRO A 90 -20.73 -23.35 -8.51
N LEU A 91 -21.30 -22.49 -9.36
CA LEU A 91 -20.53 -21.44 -10.01
C LEU A 91 -20.66 -20.15 -9.20
N MET A 92 -19.51 -19.59 -8.80
CA MET A 92 -19.44 -18.34 -8.07
C MET A 92 -18.18 -17.55 -8.45
N CYS A 93 -18.38 -16.25 -8.73
CA CYS A 93 -17.31 -15.26 -8.76
C CYS A 93 -17.20 -14.64 -7.36
N SER A 94 -16.14 -14.96 -6.62
CA SER A 94 -15.97 -14.47 -5.25
C SER A 94 -15.40 -13.06 -5.20
N GLU A 95 -14.66 -12.64 -6.21
CA GLU A 95 -14.24 -11.27 -6.42
C GLU A 95 -14.55 -10.84 -7.85
N PHE A 96 -15.65 -10.12 -8.03
CA PHE A 96 -15.92 -9.44 -9.28
C PHE A 96 -15.43 -8.00 -9.22
N TRP A 97 -14.32 -7.70 -9.87
CA TRP A 97 -13.63 -6.42 -9.77
C TRP A 97 -14.36 -5.33 -10.53
N SER A 98 -15.10 -4.49 -9.80
CA SER A 98 -15.91 -3.39 -10.35
C SER A 98 -15.10 -2.14 -10.70
N GLY A 99 -13.90 -2.00 -10.20
CA GLY A 99 -12.96 -0.91 -10.37
C GLY A 99 -11.52 -1.39 -10.19
N TRP A 100 -10.66 -0.50 -9.71
CA TRP A 100 -9.30 -0.82 -9.28
C TRP A 100 -8.79 0.23 -8.29
N PHE A 101 -7.74 -0.08 -7.55
CA PHE A 101 -7.12 0.86 -6.61
C PHE A 101 -6.13 1.78 -7.33
N ASP A 102 -5.96 2.98 -6.76
CA ASP A 102 -5.04 3.99 -7.24
C ASP A 102 -3.60 3.66 -6.83
N LYS A 103 -2.67 4.07 -7.67
CA LYS A 103 -1.24 3.89 -7.45
C LYS A 103 -0.54 5.24 -7.36
N TRP A 104 0.48 5.32 -6.54
CA TRP A 104 1.29 6.52 -6.41
C TRP A 104 1.81 7.01 -7.77
N GLY A 105 1.55 8.29 -8.08
CA GLY A 105 2.00 8.92 -9.31
C GLY A 105 1.23 8.53 -10.57
N ALA A 106 0.21 7.65 -10.48
CA ALA A 106 -0.67 7.30 -11.59
C ALA A 106 -1.93 8.18 -11.62
N ARG A 107 -2.70 8.06 -12.69
CA ARG A 107 -4.04 8.67 -12.76
C ARG A 107 -5.01 7.87 -11.93
N HIS A 108 -6.04 8.56 -11.40
CA HIS A 108 -7.17 7.93 -10.74
C HIS A 108 -7.83 6.88 -11.65
N GLU A 109 -7.97 5.66 -11.13
CA GLU A 109 -8.56 4.53 -11.85
C GLU A 109 -10.08 4.66 -11.88
N THR A 110 -10.65 4.55 -13.06
CA THR A 110 -12.10 4.54 -13.26
C THR A 110 -12.50 3.49 -14.30
N ARG A 111 -13.66 2.86 -14.10
CA ARG A 111 -14.24 1.91 -15.04
C ARG A 111 -15.70 2.23 -15.31
N PRO A 112 -16.20 2.09 -16.54
CA PRO A 112 -17.60 2.37 -16.85
C PRO A 112 -18.56 1.53 -16.02
N ALA A 113 -19.60 2.15 -15.47
CA ALA A 113 -20.68 1.44 -14.77
C ALA A 113 -21.35 0.38 -15.65
N LYS A 114 -21.43 0.64 -16.97
CA LYS A 114 -21.98 -0.27 -17.96
C LYS A 114 -21.27 -1.63 -17.92
N ASP A 115 -19.94 -1.64 -17.95
CA ASP A 115 -19.16 -2.88 -18.00
C ASP A 115 -19.36 -3.74 -16.75
N MET A 116 -19.52 -3.09 -15.59
CA MET A 116 -19.84 -3.77 -14.34
C MET A 116 -21.22 -4.43 -14.39
N VAL A 117 -22.25 -3.68 -14.79
CA VAL A 117 -23.63 -4.22 -14.77
C VAL A 117 -23.88 -5.23 -15.87
N GLU A 118 -23.22 -5.14 -17.01
CA GLU A 118 -23.28 -6.15 -18.07
C GLU A 118 -22.72 -7.50 -17.57
N GLY A 119 -21.57 -7.51 -16.90
CA GLY A 119 -21.01 -8.73 -16.31
C GLY A 119 -21.91 -9.33 -15.22
N ILE A 120 -22.47 -8.50 -14.35
CA ILE A 120 -23.38 -8.96 -13.29
C ILE A 120 -24.67 -9.52 -13.88
N ASP A 121 -25.28 -8.83 -14.85
CA ASP A 121 -26.50 -9.30 -15.52
C ASP A 121 -26.27 -10.64 -16.24
N GLU A 122 -25.10 -10.81 -16.86
CA GLU A 122 -24.74 -12.06 -17.50
C GLU A 122 -24.56 -13.21 -16.48
N MET A 123 -23.86 -12.96 -15.37
CA MET A 123 -23.72 -13.95 -14.29
C MET A 123 -25.07 -14.37 -13.73
N LEU A 124 -25.94 -13.41 -13.42
CA LEU A 124 -27.28 -13.69 -12.88
C LEU A 124 -28.15 -14.49 -13.84
N ARG A 125 -28.13 -14.15 -15.14
CA ARG A 125 -28.87 -14.93 -16.19
C ARG A 125 -28.36 -16.36 -16.30
N LYS A 126 -27.11 -16.60 -16.02
CA LYS A 126 -26.49 -17.93 -16.05
C LYS A 126 -26.58 -18.68 -14.72
N GLY A 127 -27.23 -18.12 -13.70
CA GLY A 127 -27.33 -18.72 -12.36
C GLY A 127 -26.00 -18.75 -11.61
N ILE A 128 -25.08 -17.84 -11.93
CA ILE A 128 -23.78 -17.73 -11.29
C ILE A 128 -23.88 -16.74 -10.11
N SER A 129 -23.47 -17.17 -8.94
CA SER A 129 -23.36 -16.30 -7.77
C SER A 129 -22.15 -15.36 -7.90
N PHE A 130 -22.24 -14.17 -7.28
CA PHE A 130 -21.13 -13.22 -7.29
C PHE A 130 -21.01 -12.47 -5.97
N SER A 131 -19.80 -12.00 -5.71
CA SER A 131 -19.48 -11.02 -4.69
C SER A 131 -18.66 -9.90 -5.33
N LEU A 132 -19.03 -8.64 -5.07
CA LEU A 132 -18.29 -7.50 -5.61
C LEU A 132 -17.02 -7.27 -4.82
N TYR A 133 -15.94 -7.04 -5.52
CA TYR A 133 -14.69 -6.51 -4.98
C TYR A 133 -14.32 -5.23 -5.78
N MET A 134 -14.58 -4.01 -5.25
CA MET A 134 -15.21 -3.69 -3.97
C MET A 134 -16.66 -3.23 -4.18
N THR A 135 -17.53 -3.49 -3.23
CA THR A 135 -18.86 -2.86 -3.16
C THR A 135 -18.74 -1.45 -2.61
N HIS A 136 -17.88 -1.26 -1.63
CA HIS A 136 -17.60 0.00 -0.95
C HIS A 136 -16.10 0.28 -1.04
N GLY A 137 -15.74 1.49 -1.46
CA GLY A 137 -14.38 1.98 -1.39
C GLY A 137 -13.94 2.15 0.08
N GLY A 138 -12.65 1.99 0.33
CA GLY A 138 -12.09 2.06 1.67
C GLY A 138 -10.95 3.03 1.78
N THR A 139 -10.37 3.11 2.98
CA THR A 139 -9.20 3.93 3.28
C THR A 139 -8.11 3.05 3.89
N SER A 140 -6.94 3.04 3.28
CA SER A 140 -5.73 2.42 3.84
C SER A 140 -5.06 3.41 4.77
N PHE A 141 -5.49 3.44 6.03
CA PHE A 141 -4.98 4.39 7.03
C PHE A 141 -3.50 4.19 7.32
N GLY A 142 -2.79 5.29 7.56
CA GLY A 142 -1.38 5.29 7.91
C GLY A 142 -0.52 4.66 6.79
N HIS A 143 0.33 3.71 7.15
CA HIS A 143 1.24 3.02 6.23
C HIS A 143 0.75 1.64 5.75
N TRP A 144 -0.54 1.35 5.85
CA TRP A 144 -1.10 0.02 5.59
C TRP A 144 -1.52 -0.21 4.14
N ALA A 145 -1.30 0.75 3.24
CA ALA A 145 -1.44 0.53 1.81
C ALA A 145 -0.44 -0.53 1.33
N GLY A 146 -0.83 -1.31 0.33
CA GLY A 146 0.01 -2.33 -0.27
C GLY A 146 0.76 -1.85 -1.51
N ALA A 147 1.27 -2.80 -2.27
CA ALA A 147 1.84 -2.58 -3.59
C ALA A 147 1.69 -3.81 -4.47
N ASN A 148 1.62 -3.62 -5.79
CA ASN A 148 1.61 -4.71 -6.76
C ASN A 148 3.00 -4.98 -7.33
N SER A 149 3.18 -6.23 -7.80
CA SER A 149 4.30 -6.67 -8.64
C SER A 149 3.77 -7.43 -9.88
N PRO A 150 4.54 -7.62 -10.99
CA PRO A 150 5.97 -7.31 -11.14
C PRO A 150 6.27 -5.81 -11.19
N GLY A 151 7.50 -5.44 -10.88
CA GLY A 151 7.90 -4.07 -10.64
C GLY A 151 7.49 -3.59 -9.25
N PHE A 152 7.38 -2.29 -9.07
CA PHE A 152 6.92 -1.69 -7.83
C PHE A 152 5.84 -0.64 -8.11
N ALA A 153 4.62 -0.93 -7.74
CA ALA A 153 3.47 -0.07 -7.94
C ALA A 153 2.71 0.08 -6.61
N PRO A 154 3.16 1.01 -5.74
CA PRO A 154 2.57 1.20 -4.42
C PRO A 154 1.22 1.87 -4.50
N ASP A 155 0.30 1.39 -3.69
CA ASP A 155 -1.02 1.97 -3.53
C ASP A 155 -0.95 3.26 -2.71
N VAL A 156 -2.01 4.04 -2.77
CA VAL A 156 -2.18 5.27 -1.99
C VAL A 156 -3.13 5.06 -0.81
N THR A 157 -3.28 6.06 0.04
CA THR A 157 -4.19 6.01 1.19
C THR A 157 -5.64 5.76 0.78
N SER A 158 -6.12 6.44 -0.27
CA SER A 158 -7.46 6.18 -0.79
C SER A 158 -7.55 4.81 -1.45
N TYR A 159 -8.49 4.02 -1.02
CA TYR A 159 -8.91 2.78 -1.66
C TYR A 159 -10.33 2.96 -2.21
N ASP A 160 -10.56 4.08 -2.92
CA ASP A 160 -11.85 4.44 -3.50
C ASP A 160 -12.37 3.34 -4.45
N TYR A 161 -11.47 2.75 -5.20
CA TYR A 161 -11.74 1.62 -6.10
C TYR A 161 -12.73 1.93 -7.23
N ASP A 162 -13.15 3.18 -7.37
CA ASP A 162 -14.30 3.55 -8.22
C ASP A 162 -15.53 2.65 -7.92
N ALA A 163 -15.76 2.39 -6.64
CA ALA A 163 -16.74 1.43 -6.15
C ALA A 163 -18.19 1.96 -6.25
N PRO A 164 -19.21 1.08 -6.22
CA PRO A 164 -20.61 1.51 -6.13
C PRO A 164 -20.94 2.41 -4.95
N ILE A 165 -20.30 2.19 -3.82
CA ILE A 165 -20.36 3.08 -2.64
C ILE A 165 -18.95 3.65 -2.47
N ASN A 166 -18.83 4.97 -2.47
CA ASN A 166 -17.53 5.61 -2.36
C ASN A 166 -16.93 5.55 -0.95
N GLU A 167 -15.69 6.02 -0.80
CA GLU A 167 -14.89 5.93 0.42
C GLU A 167 -15.59 6.48 1.67
N TYR A 168 -16.45 7.49 1.54
CA TYR A 168 -17.21 8.06 2.67
C TYR A 168 -18.69 7.64 2.72
N GLY A 169 -19.04 6.52 2.06
CA GLY A 169 -20.33 5.87 2.24
C GLY A 169 -21.45 6.40 1.34
N MET A 170 -21.15 7.23 0.34
CA MET A 170 -22.15 7.76 -0.58
C MET A 170 -22.34 6.88 -1.81
N PRO A 171 -23.59 6.68 -2.28
CA PRO A 171 -23.87 5.96 -3.50
C PRO A 171 -23.35 6.72 -4.73
N THR A 172 -22.64 6.03 -5.60
CA THR A 172 -22.12 6.54 -6.88
C THR A 172 -23.07 6.23 -8.04
N PRO A 173 -22.83 6.71 -9.26
CA PRO A 173 -23.56 6.27 -10.44
C PRO A 173 -23.55 4.74 -10.63
N LYS A 174 -22.46 4.06 -10.26
CA LYS A 174 -22.37 2.59 -10.28
C LYS A 174 -23.36 1.93 -9.32
N PHE A 175 -23.57 2.50 -8.14
CA PHE A 175 -24.57 2.00 -7.19
C PHE A 175 -25.97 1.99 -7.80
N PHE A 176 -26.38 3.08 -8.45
CA PHE A 176 -27.70 3.17 -9.05
C PHE A 176 -27.83 2.25 -10.26
N ALA A 177 -26.79 2.10 -11.08
CA ALA A 177 -26.76 1.16 -12.19
C ALA A 177 -26.88 -0.29 -11.70
N LEU A 178 -26.12 -0.66 -10.66
CA LEU A 178 -26.21 -1.96 -10.00
C LEU A 178 -27.60 -2.21 -9.42
N ARG A 179 -28.15 -1.24 -8.68
CA ARG A 179 -29.50 -1.32 -8.13
C ARG A 179 -30.56 -1.59 -9.20
N ASN A 180 -30.49 -0.88 -10.33
CA ASN A 180 -31.42 -1.08 -11.44
C ASN A 180 -31.29 -2.49 -12.06
N THR A 181 -30.08 -3.01 -12.13
CA THR A 181 -29.83 -4.38 -12.61
C THR A 181 -30.38 -5.42 -11.64
N MET A 182 -30.09 -5.27 -10.34
CA MET A 182 -30.58 -6.18 -9.31
C MET A 182 -32.10 -6.22 -9.21
N ALA A 183 -32.78 -5.10 -9.44
CA ALA A 183 -34.24 -5.01 -9.41
C ALA A 183 -34.93 -5.95 -10.42
N LYS A 184 -34.25 -6.32 -11.53
CA LYS A 184 -34.76 -7.28 -12.50
C LYS A 184 -34.93 -8.70 -11.93
N TYR A 185 -34.08 -9.04 -10.91
CA TYR A 185 -34.00 -10.40 -10.37
C TYR A 185 -34.61 -10.49 -8.95
N SER A 186 -34.52 -9.43 -8.16
CA SER A 186 -34.98 -9.42 -6.75
C SER A 186 -36.33 -8.72 -6.55
N GLY A 187 -36.89 -8.09 -7.58
CA GLY A 187 -38.11 -7.28 -7.45
C GLY A 187 -37.85 -5.95 -6.74
N LYS A 188 -38.79 -5.55 -5.87
CA LYS A 188 -38.70 -4.27 -5.15
C LYS A 188 -37.54 -4.28 -4.15
N LEU A 189 -36.59 -3.36 -4.33
CA LEU A 189 -35.48 -3.16 -3.44
C LEU A 189 -35.83 -2.13 -2.34
N PRO A 190 -35.20 -2.20 -1.14
CA PRO A 190 -35.36 -1.21 -0.09
C PRO A 190 -34.94 0.19 -0.56
N ASP A 191 -35.43 1.23 0.09
CA ASP A 191 -35.03 2.59 -0.22
C ASP A 191 -33.54 2.82 0.05
N VAL A 192 -32.94 3.73 -0.73
CA VAL A 192 -31.55 4.11 -0.50
C VAL A 192 -31.47 4.89 0.82
N PRO A 193 -30.63 4.46 1.77
CA PRO A 193 -30.50 5.16 3.04
C PRO A 193 -29.99 6.60 2.85
N LYS A 194 -30.42 7.50 3.71
CA LYS A 194 -29.86 8.85 3.72
C LYS A 194 -28.42 8.83 4.27
N PRO A 195 -27.56 9.77 3.84
CA PRO A 195 -26.22 9.90 4.40
C PRO A 195 -26.26 10.03 5.93
N ALA A 196 -25.35 9.31 6.60
CA ALA A 196 -25.28 9.35 8.07
C ALA A 196 -24.77 10.68 8.60
N ALA A 197 -23.89 11.35 7.85
CA ALA A 197 -23.33 12.65 8.21
C ALA A 197 -23.40 13.64 7.03
N PRO A 198 -23.57 14.93 7.29
CA PRO A 198 -23.46 15.96 6.26
C PRO A 198 -22.01 16.14 5.85
N VAL A 199 -21.77 16.60 4.63
CA VAL A 199 -20.46 17.09 4.22
C VAL A 199 -20.27 18.51 4.74
N SER A 200 -19.16 18.76 5.42
CA SER A 200 -18.81 20.05 6.01
C SER A 200 -17.58 20.65 5.30
N THR A 201 -17.66 21.93 5.00
CA THR A 201 -16.53 22.66 4.42
C THR A 201 -15.75 23.36 5.53
N ILE A 202 -14.46 23.07 5.62
CA ILE A 202 -13.52 23.84 6.43
C ILE A 202 -12.87 24.86 5.53
N PRO A 203 -12.90 26.17 5.87
CA PRO A 203 -12.23 27.20 5.10
C PRO A 203 -10.72 26.94 4.99
N LYS A 204 -10.05 27.62 4.08
CA LYS A 204 -8.59 27.51 3.94
C LYS A 204 -7.91 27.69 5.28
N LEU A 205 -7.19 26.65 5.70
CA LEU A 205 -6.47 26.60 6.96
C LEU A 205 -5.02 27.05 6.76
N THR A 206 -4.54 27.87 7.67
CA THR A 206 -3.11 28.17 7.75
C THR A 206 -2.45 27.20 8.73
N LEU A 207 -1.47 26.44 8.26
CA LEU A 207 -0.60 25.63 9.11
C LEU A 207 0.47 26.57 9.70
N ALA A 208 0.17 27.14 10.86
CA ALA A 208 0.98 28.21 11.45
C ALA A 208 2.25 27.68 12.15
N GLU A 209 2.30 26.41 12.45
CA GLU A 209 3.39 25.81 13.18
C GLU A 209 4.08 24.76 12.31
N PHE A 210 5.42 24.74 12.37
CA PHE A 210 6.26 23.79 11.67
C PHE A 210 7.37 23.28 12.59
N SER A 211 7.50 21.97 12.70
CA SER A 211 8.60 21.31 13.38
C SER A 211 9.45 20.52 12.38
N PRO A 212 10.69 20.93 12.11
CA PRO A 212 11.60 20.19 11.25
C PRO A 212 11.79 18.75 11.73
N LEU A 213 11.86 17.81 10.80
CA LEU A 213 11.99 16.38 11.08
C LEU A 213 13.22 16.04 11.94
N ILE A 214 14.26 16.87 11.89
CA ILE A 214 15.48 16.71 12.69
C ILE A 214 15.21 16.64 14.20
N TYR A 215 14.13 17.28 14.69
CA TYR A 215 13.77 17.23 16.11
C TYR A 215 13.14 15.90 16.53
N SER A 216 12.78 15.05 15.57
CA SER A 216 12.27 13.70 15.82
C SER A 216 13.35 12.62 15.74
N LEU A 217 14.60 12.98 15.41
CA LEU A 217 15.69 12.02 15.32
C LEU A 217 15.96 11.37 16.68
N THR A 218 16.18 10.07 16.63
CA THR A 218 16.56 9.23 17.77
C THR A 218 18.08 9.15 17.91
N ILE A 219 18.55 8.49 18.97
CA ILE A 219 19.98 8.15 19.10
C ILE A 219 20.33 7.20 17.95
N PRO A 220 21.42 7.48 17.19
CA PRO A 220 21.77 6.65 16.05
C PRO A 220 22.27 5.27 16.47
N THR A 221 21.85 4.26 15.75
CA THR A 221 22.51 2.96 15.71
C THR A 221 23.71 3.04 14.78
N LEU A 222 24.90 2.78 15.32
CA LEU A 222 26.13 2.75 14.50
C LEU A 222 26.29 1.35 13.90
N SER A 223 26.48 1.28 12.60
CA SER A 223 26.68 0.03 11.88
C SER A 223 27.74 0.20 10.79
N ARG A 224 28.52 -0.86 10.53
CA ARG A 224 29.45 -0.85 9.42
C ARG A 224 28.75 -0.76 8.07
N ASP A 225 27.67 -1.52 7.92
CA ASP A 225 26.86 -1.62 6.70
C ASP A 225 25.48 -0.98 6.93
N THR A 226 24.75 -0.71 5.87
CA THR A 226 23.35 -0.32 5.95
C THR A 226 22.52 -1.44 6.57
N LYS A 227 21.39 -1.09 7.18
CA LYS A 227 20.41 -2.03 7.72
C LYS A 227 19.05 -1.76 7.13
N THR A 228 18.26 -2.80 6.95
CA THR A 228 16.87 -2.67 6.54
C THR A 228 16.00 -2.14 7.67
N PHE A 229 14.77 -1.76 7.37
CA PHE A 229 13.81 -1.38 8.40
C PHE A 229 13.56 -2.54 9.37
N GLU A 230 13.45 -3.75 8.84
CA GLU A 230 13.22 -4.98 9.62
C GLU A 230 14.38 -5.27 10.59
N GLU A 231 15.63 -5.05 10.18
CA GLU A 231 16.80 -5.18 11.07
C GLU A 231 16.86 -4.09 12.14
N MET A 232 16.09 -3.02 11.98
CA MET A 232 15.94 -1.92 12.94
C MET A 232 14.61 -2.01 13.72
N ASP A 233 13.93 -3.15 13.64
CA ASP A 233 12.63 -3.42 14.28
C ASP A 233 11.54 -2.40 13.88
N MET A 234 11.58 -1.97 12.61
CA MET A 234 10.59 -1.07 12.02
C MET A 234 9.78 -1.79 10.93
N GLY A 235 8.47 -1.55 10.91
CA GLY A 235 7.59 -2.05 9.85
C GLY A 235 7.38 -1.05 8.70
N TRP A 236 7.43 0.25 8.98
CA TRP A 236 7.08 1.35 8.08
C TRP A 236 7.71 2.66 8.53
N GLY A 237 7.41 3.76 7.82
CA GLY A 237 7.82 5.11 8.18
C GLY A 237 9.06 5.58 7.43
N VAL A 238 9.89 6.35 8.09
CA VAL A 238 11.08 6.98 7.53
C VAL A 238 12.32 6.60 8.31
N MET A 239 13.42 6.33 7.60
CA MET A 239 14.72 6.05 8.19
C MET A 239 15.80 6.96 7.59
N VAL A 240 16.63 7.50 8.45
CA VAL A 240 17.78 8.31 8.07
C VAL A 240 19.05 7.48 8.16
N TYR A 241 19.80 7.49 7.07
CA TYR A 241 21.13 6.90 6.96
C TYR A 241 22.16 8.01 6.75
N ALA A 242 23.18 8.07 7.57
CA ALA A 242 24.22 9.08 7.42
C ALA A 242 25.61 8.46 7.49
N THR A 243 26.51 8.91 6.62
CA THR A 243 27.93 8.55 6.64
C THR A 243 28.80 9.70 6.19
N ILE A 244 30.11 9.58 6.40
CA ILE A 244 31.10 10.59 6.01
C ILE A 244 31.70 10.22 4.66
N LEU A 245 31.73 11.20 3.77
CA LEU A 245 32.25 11.04 2.42
C LEU A 245 33.79 11.17 2.38
N PRO A 246 34.49 10.39 1.52
CA PRO A 246 35.84 10.66 1.13
C PRO A 246 35.93 11.94 0.29
N GLU A 247 37.13 12.37 -0.02
CA GLU A 247 37.32 13.45 -1.00
C GLU A 247 37.16 12.89 -2.42
N ILE A 248 36.31 13.54 -3.21
CA ILE A 248 36.08 13.24 -4.61
C ILE A 248 36.03 14.56 -5.38
N ALA A 249 37.09 14.88 -6.08
CA ALA A 249 37.26 16.17 -6.75
C ALA A 249 36.40 16.35 -8.01
N THR A 250 35.90 15.27 -8.56
CA THR A 250 35.08 15.24 -9.79
C THR A 250 33.60 14.97 -9.47
N ARG A 251 32.75 15.13 -10.47
CA ARG A 251 31.36 14.61 -10.39
C ARG A 251 31.42 13.10 -10.31
N SER A 252 30.57 12.54 -9.47
CA SER A 252 30.55 11.11 -9.21
C SER A 252 29.12 10.56 -9.23
N ARG A 253 28.98 9.25 -9.39
CA ARG A 253 27.66 8.60 -9.39
C ARG A 253 27.46 7.84 -8.10
N LEU A 254 26.48 8.32 -7.30
CA LEU A 254 25.96 7.59 -6.16
C LEU A 254 25.00 6.50 -6.65
N SER A 255 25.16 5.29 -6.15
CA SER A 255 24.25 4.17 -6.40
C SER A 255 23.70 3.64 -5.08
N LEU A 256 22.37 3.59 -4.96
CA LEU A 256 21.67 2.74 -4.00
C LEU A 256 21.41 1.43 -4.75
N ASN A 257 22.21 0.40 -4.47
CA ASN A 257 22.15 -0.85 -5.24
C ASN A 257 20.78 -1.51 -5.12
N ASP A 258 20.14 -1.37 -3.96
CA ASP A 258 18.73 -1.72 -3.77
C ASP A 258 18.10 -0.84 -2.68
N GLY A 259 17.41 0.22 -3.09
CA GLY A 259 16.77 1.21 -2.21
C GLY A 259 15.25 1.08 -2.25
N HIS A 260 14.61 0.88 -1.10
CA HIS A 260 13.17 0.70 -0.91
C HIS A 260 12.60 1.71 0.08
N ASP A 261 11.92 2.82 -0.36
CA ASP A 261 11.37 2.99 -1.72
C ASP A 261 11.67 4.38 -2.28
N TYR A 262 11.50 5.45 -1.47
CA TYR A 262 11.70 6.84 -1.90
C TYR A 262 12.83 7.46 -1.09
N ALA A 263 13.98 7.68 -1.73
CA ALA A 263 15.18 8.14 -1.06
C ALA A 263 15.51 9.59 -1.43
N GLN A 264 15.53 10.47 -0.45
CA GLN A 264 15.99 11.85 -0.60
C GLN A 264 17.45 11.96 -0.16
N ILE A 265 18.29 12.53 -1.01
CA ILE A 265 19.74 12.57 -0.87
C ILE A 265 20.21 13.98 -0.53
N PHE A 266 21.03 14.10 0.52
CA PHE A 266 21.60 15.36 0.96
C PHE A 266 23.12 15.24 1.15
N ILE A 267 23.85 16.30 0.85
CA ILE A 267 25.25 16.49 1.28
C ILE A 267 25.27 17.66 2.27
N ASP A 268 25.70 17.36 3.49
CA ASP A 268 25.49 18.18 4.68
C ASP A 268 23.97 18.43 4.87
N ASP A 269 23.51 19.65 4.69
CA ASP A 269 22.08 20.00 4.76
C ASP A 269 21.48 20.43 3.41
N LYS A 270 22.24 20.25 2.31
CA LYS A 270 21.83 20.66 0.97
C LYS A 270 21.18 19.48 0.23
N PRO A 271 19.96 19.64 -0.28
CA PRO A 271 19.33 18.62 -1.11
C PRO A 271 20.09 18.47 -2.43
N ILE A 272 20.35 17.25 -2.84
CA ILE A 272 21.03 16.90 -4.09
C ILE A 272 20.03 16.32 -5.09
N GLY A 273 19.11 15.47 -4.63
CA GLY A 273 18.09 14.86 -5.48
C GLY A 273 17.36 13.74 -4.79
N VAL A 274 16.64 12.99 -5.60
CA VAL A 274 15.80 11.86 -5.18
C VAL A 274 16.17 10.63 -6.01
N ILE A 275 16.07 9.46 -5.41
CA ILE A 275 16.07 8.16 -6.07
C ILE A 275 14.73 7.52 -5.76
N ASP A 276 13.93 7.27 -6.80
CA ASP A 276 12.54 6.82 -6.71
C ASP A 276 12.39 5.40 -7.30
N ARG A 277 12.07 4.44 -6.45
CA ARG A 277 11.88 3.04 -6.84
C ARG A 277 10.74 2.87 -7.86
N VAL A 278 9.69 3.68 -7.79
CA VAL A 278 8.57 3.63 -8.76
C VAL A 278 9.06 3.91 -10.18
N LYS A 279 10.06 4.78 -10.32
CA LYS A 279 10.70 5.10 -11.60
C LYS A 279 11.84 4.16 -11.96
N ASN A 280 12.09 3.14 -11.12
CA ASN A 280 13.23 2.24 -11.25
C ASN A 280 14.58 2.98 -11.22
N GLU A 281 14.66 4.09 -10.52
CA GLU A 281 15.87 4.86 -10.31
C GLU A 281 16.73 4.16 -9.26
N LYS A 282 18.04 4.07 -9.50
CA LYS A 282 19.02 3.50 -8.58
C LYS A 282 20.21 4.42 -8.36
N THR A 283 20.39 5.43 -9.20
CA THR A 283 21.58 6.26 -9.23
C THR A 283 21.26 7.74 -9.25
N LEU A 284 22.19 8.53 -8.71
CA LEU A 284 22.12 9.99 -8.73
C LEU A 284 23.52 10.57 -8.91
N MET A 285 23.67 11.63 -9.70
CA MET A 285 24.93 12.33 -9.86
C MET A 285 25.19 13.28 -8.70
N LEU A 286 26.32 13.09 -8.02
CA LEU A 286 26.80 13.99 -6.97
C LEU A 286 27.72 15.06 -7.55
N PRO A 287 27.72 16.29 -7.00
CA PRO A 287 28.75 17.28 -7.24
C PRO A 287 30.08 16.81 -6.64
N PRO A 288 31.22 17.48 -6.96
CA PRO A 288 32.47 17.28 -6.23
C PRO A 288 32.25 17.42 -4.71
N VAL A 289 32.83 16.51 -3.94
CA VAL A 289 32.69 16.47 -2.49
C VAL A 289 34.04 16.58 -1.78
N LYS A 290 34.06 17.24 -0.64
CA LYS A 290 35.24 17.38 0.21
C LYS A 290 35.29 16.29 1.26
N LYS A 291 36.48 15.87 1.63
CA LYS A 291 36.67 14.96 2.76
C LYS A 291 35.97 15.49 4.03
N GLY A 292 35.20 14.64 4.67
CA GLY A 292 34.49 14.96 5.89
C GLY A 292 33.08 15.53 5.69
N GLN A 293 32.65 15.81 4.48
CA GLN A 293 31.24 16.11 4.21
C GLN A 293 30.36 14.91 4.51
N ARG A 294 29.14 15.17 4.96
CA ARG A 294 28.19 14.13 5.35
C ARG A 294 27.22 13.86 4.22
N LEU A 295 27.16 12.62 3.81
CA LEU A 295 26.04 12.09 3.03
C LEU A 295 24.89 11.73 3.98
N THR A 296 23.72 12.24 3.73
CA THR A 296 22.48 11.84 4.42
C THR A 296 21.49 11.34 3.39
N ILE A 297 20.93 10.17 3.64
CA ILE A 297 19.91 9.54 2.82
C ILE A 297 18.68 9.36 3.72
N LEU A 298 17.59 10.02 3.38
CA LEU A 298 16.32 9.86 4.06
C LEU A 298 15.44 8.96 3.20
N VAL A 299 15.18 7.75 3.70
CA VAL A 299 14.39 6.74 2.98
C VAL A 299 13.01 6.63 3.60
N GLU A 300 12.00 6.86 2.81
CA GLU A 300 10.60 6.63 3.17
C GLU A 300 10.15 5.29 2.59
N ALA A 301 9.59 4.43 3.43
CA ALA A 301 8.92 3.20 3.02
C ALA A 301 7.54 3.54 2.47
N MET A 302 7.25 3.04 1.28
CA MET A 302 5.91 3.05 0.69
C MET A 302 5.22 1.70 0.95
N GLY A 303 4.06 1.47 0.36
CA GLY A 303 3.33 0.21 0.52
C GLY A 303 4.21 -1.02 0.26
N ARG A 304 4.02 -2.07 1.07
CA ARG A 304 4.72 -3.35 0.85
C ARG A 304 4.04 -4.14 -0.24
N ILE A 305 4.83 -4.81 -1.07
CA ILE A 305 4.28 -5.72 -2.08
C ILE A 305 3.50 -6.83 -1.37
N ASN A 306 2.20 -6.88 -1.63
CA ASN A 306 1.27 -7.85 -1.08
C ASN A 306 0.67 -8.78 -2.15
N PHE A 307 0.99 -8.56 -3.42
CA PHE A 307 0.55 -9.39 -4.52
C PHE A 307 1.67 -9.67 -5.53
N GLY A 308 1.71 -10.92 -6.04
CA GLY A 308 2.72 -11.41 -6.96
C GLY A 308 3.92 -12.06 -6.25
N ARG A 309 4.90 -12.52 -7.02
CA ARG A 309 6.02 -13.34 -6.50
C ARG A 309 7.04 -12.55 -5.68
N ALA A 310 7.02 -11.22 -5.75
CA ALA A 310 7.96 -10.35 -5.05
C ALA A 310 7.46 -9.91 -3.65
N ILE A 311 6.62 -10.70 -3.00
CA ILE A 311 6.02 -10.40 -1.67
C ILE A 311 7.03 -10.28 -0.52
N LYS A 312 8.26 -10.77 -0.69
CA LYS A 312 9.34 -10.55 0.27
C LYS A 312 9.99 -9.19 -0.01
N ASP A 313 9.36 -8.13 0.48
CA ASP A 313 9.70 -6.74 0.21
C ASP A 313 10.22 -6.03 1.47
N PHE A 314 11.51 -6.20 1.76
CA PHE A 314 12.17 -5.49 2.85
C PHE A 314 12.34 -4.01 2.51
N LYS A 315 12.28 -3.15 3.52
CA LYS A 315 12.31 -1.69 3.37
C LYS A 315 13.66 -1.08 3.77
N GLY A 316 13.93 0.14 3.28
CA GLY A 316 15.17 0.84 3.52
C GLY A 316 16.24 0.57 2.47
N ILE A 317 17.50 0.58 2.86
CA ILE A 317 18.62 0.23 1.98
C ILE A 317 18.96 -1.24 2.23
N THR A 318 18.52 -2.12 1.34
CA THR A 318 18.59 -3.58 1.50
C THR A 318 19.91 -4.18 1.03
N GLU A 319 20.67 -3.43 0.23
CA GLU A 319 22.03 -3.78 -0.21
C GLU A 319 23.01 -2.66 0.15
N SER A 320 24.01 -2.45 -0.68
CA SER A 320 25.06 -1.48 -0.43
C SER A 320 24.80 -0.12 -1.10
N VAL A 321 25.50 0.89 -0.60
CA VAL A 321 25.60 2.22 -1.22
C VAL A 321 27.01 2.41 -1.75
N THR A 322 27.14 2.72 -3.02
CA THR A 322 28.43 2.91 -3.67
C THR A 322 28.54 4.27 -4.36
N ILE A 323 29.76 4.74 -4.52
CA ILE A 323 30.08 5.90 -5.34
C ILE A 323 31.10 5.51 -6.39
N ASP A 324 30.76 5.69 -7.66
CA ASP A 324 31.70 5.56 -8.77
C ASP A 324 32.24 6.94 -9.11
N ALA A 325 33.55 7.07 -9.10
CA ALA A 325 34.27 8.32 -9.36
C ALA A 325 35.53 8.06 -10.17
N GLU A 326 35.97 9.06 -10.91
CA GLU A 326 37.28 9.07 -11.55
C GLU A 326 38.31 9.69 -10.59
N ILE A 327 39.38 8.96 -10.30
CA ILE A 327 40.50 9.39 -9.47
C ILE A 327 41.77 9.12 -10.22
N ASP A 328 42.59 10.16 -10.39
CA ASP A 328 43.86 10.11 -11.09
C ASP A 328 43.77 9.43 -12.50
N GLY A 329 42.62 9.70 -13.19
CA GLY A 329 42.37 9.14 -14.51
C GLY A 329 41.92 7.68 -14.54
N HIS A 330 41.59 7.10 -13.39
CA HIS A 330 41.06 5.74 -13.24
C HIS A 330 39.70 5.72 -12.62
N GLU A 331 38.79 4.87 -13.10
CA GLU A 331 37.53 4.62 -12.46
C GLU A 331 37.72 3.84 -11.15
N ALA A 332 37.11 4.35 -10.07
CA ALA A 332 37.13 3.72 -8.76
C ALA A 332 35.75 3.67 -8.15
N THR A 333 35.41 2.56 -7.52
CA THR A 333 34.14 2.38 -6.79
C THR A 333 34.39 2.37 -5.29
N TYR A 334 33.79 3.32 -4.58
CA TYR A 334 33.80 3.37 -3.12
C TYR A 334 32.54 2.70 -2.58
N ASN A 335 32.68 1.64 -1.80
CA ASN A 335 31.60 1.10 -1.02
C ASN A 335 31.52 1.85 0.30
N LEU A 336 30.46 2.63 0.51
CA LEU A 336 30.29 3.46 1.70
C LEU A 336 29.98 2.59 2.93
N LYS A 337 30.64 2.89 4.02
CA LYS A 337 30.56 2.16 5.30
C LYS A 337 30.42 3.13 6.46
N ASN A 338 30.28 2.58 7.68
CA ASN A 338 30.21 3.29 8.94
C ASN A 338 29.02 4.26 8.99
N TRP A 339 27.85 3.68 8.97
CA TRP A 339 26.57 4.36 8.94
C TRP A 339 26.08 4.68 10.35
N ALA A 340 25.54 5.86 10.52
CA ALA A 340 24.66 6.24 11.61
C ALA A 340 23.21 6.12 11.12
N ILE A 341 22.44 5.21 11.69
CA ILE A 341 21.09 4.85 11.23
C ILE A 341 20.09 5.27 12.30
N MET A 342 19.08 6.03 11.90
CA MET A 342 18.08 6.60 12.81
C MET A 342 16.70 6.40 12.26
N PRO A 343 15.86 5.54 12.86
CA PRO A 343 14.45 5.51 12.59
C PRO A 343 13.78 6.81 13.04
N ILE A 344 12.83 7.28 12.26
CA ILE A 344 11.98 8.41 12.63
C ILE A 344 10.63 7.84 13.02
N PRO A 345 10.26 7.89 14.30
CA PRO A 345 8.93 7.55 14.73
C PRO A 345 7.93 8.56 14.15
N ASP A 346 6.80 8.08 13.64
CA ASP A 346 5.82 8.89 12.92
C ASP A 346 4.39 8.79 13.47
N GLY A 347 4.24 8.22 14.65
CA GLY A 347 2.96 8.21 15.35
C GLY A 347 2.52 9.62 15.79
N TYR A 348 1.22 9.79 16.02
CA TYR A 348 0.66 11.06 16.52
C TYR A 348 1.40 11.62 17.75
N GLN A 349 1.79 10.76 18.69
CA GLN A 349 2.53 11.18 19.89
C GLN A 349 3.95 11.62 19.55
N ASP A 350 4.55 11.07 18.50
CA ASP A 350 5.90 11.42 18.06
C ASP A 350 5.87 12.79 17.37
N ALA A 351 4.91 13.01 16.50
CA ALA A 351 4.66 14.31 15.88
C ALA A 351 4.40 15.38 16.94
N ARG A 352 3.58 15.09 17.95
CA ARG A 352 3.31 16.00 19.07
C ARG A 352 4.59 16.36 19.82
N ARG A 353 5.39 15.36 20.19
CA ARG A 353 6.69 15.58 20.88
C ARG A 353 7.66 16.42 20.06
N ALA A 354 7.61 16.34 18.74
CA ALA A 354 8.44 17.15 17.87
C ALA A 354 8.11 18.65 17.99
N PHE A 355 6.85 19.02 18.24
CA PHE A 355 6.47 20.40 18.53
C PHE A 355 6.86 20.82 19.95
N ASP A 356 6.70 19.94 20.93
CA ASP A 356 7.08 20.23 22.33
C ASP A 356 8.60 20.50 22.46
N LYS A 357 9.43 19.85 21.64
CA LYS A 357 10.88 20.06 21.59
C LYS A 357 11.34 21.34 20.90
N LEU A 358 10.47 22.05 20.18
CA LEU A 358 10.83 23.32 19.56
C LEU A 358 11.30 24.38 20.58
N ASP A 359 10.80 24.31 21.81
CA ASP A 359 11.17 25.21 22.89
C ASP A 359 12.49 24.82 23.58
N GLU A 360 12.97 23.58 23.34
CA GLU A 360 14.23 23.06 23.88
C GLU A 360 15.35 23.22 22.84
N THR A 361 16.10 24.32 22.91
CA THR A 361 17.11 24.75 21.92
C THR A 361 18.36 23.88 21.82
N HIS A 362 18.41 22.68 22.40
CA HIS A 362 19.62 21.84 22.48
C HIS A 362 19.40 20.42 21.88
N CYS A 363 19.25 20.33 20.59
CA CYS A 363 19.36 19.03 19.92
C CYS A 363 20.78 18.77 19.44
N PHE A 364 21.50 17.89 20.11
CA PHE A 364 22.70 17.23 19.58
C PHE A 364 22.25 16.21 18.52
N ALA A 365 21.83 16.69 17.34
CA ALA A 365 21.59 15.79 16.25
C ALA A 365 22.89 15.55 15.48
N PRO A 366 23.36 14.30 15.39
CA PRO A 366 24.57 13.96 14.63
C PRO A 366 24.37 14.14 13.12
N VAL A 367 23.14 14.41 12.71
CA VAL A 367 22.73 14.57 11.31
C VAL A 367 22.07 15.92 11.13
N ARG A 368 22.38 16.58 10.04
CA ARG A 368 21.68 17.79 9.59
C ARG A 368 20.76 17.43 8.45
N LEU A 369 19.48 17.72 8.60
CA LEU A 369 18.49 17.73 7.53
C LEU A 369 18.14 19.18 7.20
N PRO A 370 17.64 19.45 5.99
CA PRO A 370 17.14 20.80 5.66
C PRO A 370 16.12 21.21 6.73
N LYS A 371 16.26 22.42 7.26
CA LYS A 371 15.31 22.97 8.22
C LYS A 371 13.99 23.40 7.58
N GLN A 372 13.89 23.37 6.25
CA GLN A 372 12.73 23.81 5.49
C GLN A 372 12.16 22.64 4.68
N ASN A 373 10.84 22.56 4.64
CA ASN A 373 10.05 21.67 3.79
C ASN A 373 9.96 20.17 4.18
N ILE A 374 10.76 19.68 5.14
CA ILE A 374 10.64 18.30 5.63
C ILE A 374 10.38 18.36 7.13
N GLY A 375 9.18 18.00 7.55
CA GLY A 375 8.79 18.03 8.96
C GLY A 375 7.30 17.96 9.16
N TYR A 376 6.89 18.21 10.37
CA TYR A 376 5.49 18.22 10.78
C TYR A 376 4.92 19.63 10.68
N TYR A 377 3.69 19.72 10.17
CA TYR A 377 2.93 20.95 10.11
C TYR A 377 1.70 20.84 10.99
N ARG A 378 1.39 21.89 11.74
CA ARG A 378 0.23 21.93 12.62
C ARG A 378 -0.58 23.21 12.42
N GLY A 379 -1.88 23.05 12.35
CA GLY A 379 -2.85 24.12 12.33
C GLY A 379 -4.09 23.77 13.12
N TYR A 380 -4.86 24.78 13.50
CA TYR A 380 -6.06 24.62 14.33
C TYR A 380 -7.26 25.21 13.62
N PHE A 381 -8.41 24.60 13.83
CA PHE A 381 -9.69 25.11 13.36
C PHE A 381 -10.80 24.71 14.33
N ASP A 382 -11.86 25.51 14.36
CA ASP A 382 -13.04 25.28 15.17
C ASP A 382 -14.19 24.78 14.30
N LEU A 383 -14.83 23.68 14.71
CA LEU A 383 -16.01 23.13 14.06
C LEU A 383 -17.27 23.60 14.76
N LYS A 384 -18.16 24.27 14.03
CA LYS A 384 -19.51 24.60 14.52
C LYS A 384 -20.47 23.43 14.44
N LYS A 385 -20.25 22.52 13.51
CA LYS A 385 -21.05 21.29 13.30
C LYS A 385 -20.10 20.18 12.85
N THR A 386 -20.39 18.97 13.30
CA THR A 386 -19.69 17.76 12.83
C THR A 386 -20.19 17.37 11.44
N GLY A 387 -19.32 16.80 10.66
CA GLY A 387 -19.61 16.31 9.30
C GLY A 387 -18.35 15.78 8.65
N ASP A 388 -18.51 15.08 7.53
CA ASP A 388 -17.39 14.60 6.74
C ASP A 388 -16.69 15.77 6.05
N THR A 389 -15.38 15.72 5.97
CA THR A 389 -14.56 16.71 5.28
C THR A 389 -13.36 16.04 4.65
N PHE A 390 -12.72 16.71 3.69
CA PHE A 390 -11.63 16.17 2.89
C PHE A 390 -10.43 17.09 2.94
N LEU A 391 -9.26 16.52 3.16
CA LEU A 391 -7.99 17.24 3.12
C LEU A 391 -7.48 17.29 1.67
N ASN A 392 -7.32 18.50 1.13
CA ASN A 392 -6.73 18.67 -0.18
C ASN A 392 -5.22 18.87 -0.05
N LEU A 393 -4.46 17.89 -0.54
CA LEU A 393 -3.00 17.87 -0.57
C LEU A 393 -2.41 18.08 -1.97
N GLU A 394 -3.20 18.50 -2.95
CA GLU A 394 -2.78 18.63 -4.37
C GLU A 394 -1.52 19.45 -4.57
N GLN A 395 -1.30 20.47 -3.72
CA GLN A 395 -0.12 21.34 -3.80
C GLN A 395 1.07 20.88 -2.94
N TRP A 396 0.94 19.75 -2.25
CA TRP A 396 2.01 19.16 -1.44
C TRP A 396 2.82 18.19 -2.29
N GLY A 397 4.10 18.03 -1.96
CA GLY A 397 4.95 17.07 -2.65
C GLY A 397 4.58 15.64 -2.26
N LYS A 398 4.78 15.30 -1.01
CA LYS A 398 4.48 14.01 -0.42
C LYS A 398 4.23 14.18 1.08
N GLY A 399 3.32 13.39 1.66
CA GLY A 399 3.01 13.49 3.08
C GLY A 399 1.84 12.58 3.47
N GLN A 400 1.57 12.53 4.77
CA GLN A 400 0.48 11.79 5.39
C GLN A 400 -0.01 12.52 6.66
#